data_5211fac70333f6489d9444368916de32
#
_entry.id   5211fac70333f6489d9444368916de32
#
_cell.length_a   1.000
_cell.length_b   1.000
_cell.length_c   1.000
_cell.angle_alpha   90.00
_cell.angle_beta   90.00
_cell.angle_gamma   90.00
#
_symmetry.space_group_name_H-M   'P 1'
#
loop_
_entity.id
_entity.type
_entity.pdbx_description
1 polymer ?
#
loop_
_entity_poly.entity_id
_entity_poly.type
_entity_poly.pdbx_seq_one_letter_code
_entity_poly.pdbx_strand_id
1 'polypeptide(L)'
;MARVVPVCSSSKGNSVFVGDSTSGVLIDAGCSFKALKDGLALCGIPFEAVKAVLVTHEHIDHTKALGQITKRTKVPVYASYGTSERLFKDNLVEQSAVIHPLSEIKSVPVDMDIGFFHTPHDAAESVGYTLKFRDCKVACCTDLGYVTDEVRD
;
A
#
# COMPACT_ATOMS: atom_id res chain seq x y z
N MET A 1 -0.08 5.57 19.71
CA MET A 1 -0.85 4.32 19.51
C MET A 1 -1.08 4.13 18.02
N ALA A 2 -0.76 2.95 17.50
CA ALA A 2 -1.00 2.64 16.09
C ALA A 2 -2.51 2.52 15.80
N ARG A 3 -2.91 3.00 14.65
CA ARG A 3 -4.29 2.99 14.15
C ARG A 3 -4.34 2.34 12.78
N VAL A 4 -5.46 1.75 12.46
CA VAL A 4 -5.81 1.33 11.09
C VAL A 4 -6.86 2.32 10.58
N VAL A 5 -6.52 3.07 9.55
CA VAL A 5 -7.36 4.15 9.03
C VAL A 5 -7.67 3.90 7.56
N PRO A 6 -8.90 3.48 7.23
CA PRO A 6 -9.35 3.48 5.84
C PRO A 6 -9.42 4.92 5.33
N VAL A 7 -8.49 5.30 4.48
CA VAL A 7 -8.42 6.67 3.91
C VAL A 7 -9.46 6.82 2.80
N CYS A 8 -9.60 5.79 1.98
CA CYS A 8 -10.69 5.64 1.04
C CYS A 8 -11.00 4.15 0.86
N SER A 9 -12.29 3.82 0.66
CA SER A 9 -12.75 2.44 0.50
C SER A 9 -14.00 2.41 -0.37
N SER A 10 -13.81 2.15 -1.65
CA SER A 10 -14.90 2.03 -2.63
C SER A 10 -14.40 1.34 -3.90
N SER A 11 -15.31 1.03 -4.80
CA SER A 11 -14.95 0.57 -6.15
C SER A 11 -14.20 1.63 -6.99
N LYS A 12 -14.13 2.87 -6.51
CA LYS A 12 -13.43 3.98 -7.20
C LYS A 12 -12.08 4.33 -6.57
N GLY A 13 -11.78 3.82 -5.39
CA GLY A 13 -10.51 4.07 -4.74
C GLY A 13 -10.39 3.38 -3.38
N ASN A 14 -9.22 2.77 -3.16
CA ASN A 14 -8.89 2.03 -1.94
C ASN A 14 -7.53 2.46 -1.43
N SER A 15 -7.46 2.79 -0.16
CA SER A 15 -6.20 3.06 0.56
C SER A 15 -6.43 2.92 2.05
N VAL A 16 -5.52 2.25 2.74
CA VAL A 16 -5.53 2.08 4.19
C VAL A 16 -4.20 2.54 4.76
N PHE A 17 -4.24 3.40 5.76
CA PHE A 17 -3.06 3.78 6.52
C PHE A 17 -2.97 2.93 7.80
N VAL A 18 -1.78 2.41 8.07
CA VAL A 18 -1.49 1.69 9.32
C VAL A 18 -0.28 2.33 9.99
N GLY A 19 -0.49 2.87 11.17
CA GLY A 19 0.56 3.58 11.91
C GLY A 19 -0.01 4.61 12.88
N ASP A 20 0.77 5.61 13.23
CA ASP A 20 0.36 6.73 14.05
C ASP A 20 0.60 8.08 13.34
N SER A 21 0.43 9.19 14.05
CA SER A 21 0.61 10.53 13.48
C SER A 21 2.05 10.88 13.09
N THR A 22 3.02 10.04 13.44
CA THR A 22 4.45 10.28 13.17
C THR A 22 5.06 9.30 12.18
N SER A 23 4.53 8.07 12.11
CA SER A 23 5.11 7.00 11.30
C SER A 23 4.11 5.90 10.98
N GLY A 24 4.04 5.53 9.73
CA GLY A 24 3.19 4.45 9.26
C GLY A 24 3.37 4.17 7.78
N VAL A 25 2.56 3.27 7.26
CA VAL A 25 2.56 2.89 5.85
C VAL A 25 1.17 3.03 5.25
N LEU A 26 1.11 3.32 3.97
CA LEU A 26 -0.11 3.18 3.17
C LEU A 26 -0.12 1.81 2.50
N ILE A 27 -1.25 1.14 2.56
CA ILE A 27 -1.56 -0.02 1.73
C ILE A 27 -2.47 0.48 0.63
N ASP A 28 -1.96 0.47 -0.59
CA ASP A 28 -2.54 1.07 -1.78
C ASP A 28 -2.72 2.61 -1.71
N ALA A 29 -2.90 3.22 -2.86
CA ALA A 29 -3.10 4.66 -3.02
C ALA A 29 -4.09 4.92 -4.16
N GLY A 30 -5.32 4.43 -3.98
CA GLY A 30 -6.31 4.32 -5.04
C GLY A 30 -7.20 5.53 -5.26
N CYS A 31 -7.11 6.57 -4.44
CA CYS A 31 -7.77 7.85 -4.67
C CYS A 31 -6.78 8.89 -5.20
N SER A 32 -7.26 10.10 -5.54
CA SER A 32 -6.35 11.15 -6.00
C SER A 32 -5.34 11.51 -4.89
N PHE A 33 -4.18 12.00 -5.27
CA PHE A 33 -3.15 12.40 -4.30
C PHE A 33 -3.66 13.47 -3.33
N LYS A 34 -4.46 14.43 -3.83
CA LYS A 34 -5.11 15.43 -2.98
C LYS A 34 -6.09 14.79 -1.99
N ALA A 35 -6.98 13.93 -2.45
CA ALA A 35 -7.95 13.25 -1.59
C ALA A 35 -7.27 12.37 -0.54
N LEU A 36 -6.16 11.73 -0.90
CA LEU A 36 -5.35 10.93 0.00
C LEU A 36 -4.78 11.78 1.15
N LYS A 37 -4.15 12.91 0.81
CA LYS A 37 -3.60 13.84 1.82
C LYS A 37 -4.70 14.43 2.70
N ASP A 38 -5.81 14.86 2.11
CA ASP A 38 -6.93 15.43 2.84
C ASP A 38 -7.55 14.41 3.80
N GLY A 39 -7.73 13.17 3.34
CA GLY A 39 -8.26 12.07 4.16
C GLY A 39 -7.35 11.74 5.35
N LEU A 40 -6.05 11.71 5.16
CA LEU A 40 -5.08 11.53 6.25
C LEU A 40 -5.14 12.71 7.23
N ALA A 41 -5.19 13.94 6.74
CA ALA A 41 -5.23 15.14 7.56
C ALA A 41 -6.49 15.19 8.45
N LEU A 42 -7.64 14.76 7.95
CA LEU A 42 -8.87 14.66 8.73
C LEU A 42 -8.73 13.71 9.93
N CYS A 43 -7.83 12.74 9.84
CA CYS A 43 -7.51 11.80 10.92
C CYS A 43 -6.33 12.25 11.77
N GLY A 44 -5.83 13.48 11.58
CA GLY A 44 -4.67 14.02 12.30
C GLY A 44 -3.34 13.37 11.89
N ILE A 45 -3.25 12.85 10.67
CA ILE A 45 -2.05 12.20 10.13
C ILE A 45 -1.48 13.08 9.02
N PRO A 46 -0.33 13.74 9.24
CA PRO A 46 0.34 14.48 8.17
C PRO A 46 0.93 13.49 7.15
N PHE A 47 1.02 13.89 5.88
CA PHE A 47 1.56 13.02 4.84
C PHE A 47 3.02 12.59 5.12
N GLU A 48 3.77 13.39 5.84
CA GLU A 48 5.16 13.09 6.29
C GLU A 48 5.24 11.86 7.20
N ALA A 49 4.12 11.46 7.81
CA ALA A 49 4.04 10.20 8.57
C ALA A 49 4.08 8.95 7.66
N VAL A 50 3.77 9.09 6.37
CA VAL A 50 3.81 7.98 5.40
C VAL A 50 5.26 7.67 5.07
N LYS A 51 5.75 6.51 5.51
CA LYS A 51 7.13 6.06 5.31
C LYS A 51 7.30 5.12 4.13
N ALA A 52 6.22 4.52 3.66
CA ALA A 52 6.19 3.67 2.48
C ALA A 52 4.76 3.52 1.96
N VAL A 53 4.65 3.19 0.68
CA VAL A 53 3.42 2.69 0.06
C VAL A 53 3.62 1.24 -0.33
N LEU A 54 2.74 0.38 0.14
CA LEU A 54 2.73 -1.05 -0.15
C LEU A 54 1.59 -1.32 -1.14
N VAL A 55 1.91 -1.75 -2.34
CA VAL A 55 0.91 -1.94 -3.40
C VAL A 55 0.47 -3.40 -3.42
N THR A 56 -0.84 -3.64 -3.38
CA THR A 56 -1.40 -5.00 -3.43
C THR A 56 -1.44 -5.53 -4.86
N HIS A 57 -1.87 -4.71 -5.80
CA HIS A 57 -1.94 -5.03 -7.24
C HIS A 57 -2.11 -3.76 -8.07
N GLU A 58 -2.04 -3.89 -9.39
CA GLU A 58 -1.93 -2.76 -10.33
C GLU A 58 -3.23 -2.07 -10.71
N HIS A 59 -4.42 -2.53 -10.29
CA HIS A 59 -5.69 -1.93 -10.69
C HIS A 59 -5.77 -0.46 -10.28
N ILE A 60 -6.42 0.37 -11.11
CA ILE A 60 -6.40 1.83 -10.96
C ILE A 60 -7.03 2.31 -9.65
N ASP A 61 -8.02 1.62 -9.14
CA ASP A 61 -8.65 1.92 -7.85
C ASP A 61 -7.76 1.59 -6.62
N HIS A 62 -6.55 1.07 -6.87
CA HIS A 62 -5.50 0.84 -5.87
C HIS A 62 -4.23 1.64 -6.13
N THR A 63 -4.10 2.27 -7.29
CA THR A 63 -2.82 2.85 -7.75
C THR A 63 -2.93 4.30 -8.22
N LYS A 64 -4.11 4.89 -8.21
CA LYS A 64 -4.39 6.20 -8.84
C LYS A 64 -3.44 7.32 -8.42
N ALA A 65 -3.02 7.38 -7.16
CA ALA A 65 -2.11 8.42 -6.67
C ALA A 65 -0.62 8.11 -6.87
N LEU A 66 -0.25 6.89 -7.29
CA LEU A 66 1.17 6.48 -7.36
C LEU A 66 1.99 7.36 -8.30
N GLY A 67 1.43 7.77 -9.44
CA GLY A 67 2.12 8.67 -10.37
C GLY A 67 2.53 9.98 -9.71
N GLN A 68 1.64 10.60 -8.94
CA GLN A 68 1.94 11.82 -8.20
C GLN A 68 2.88 11.59 -7.02
N ILE A 69 2.71 10.49 -6.29
CA ILE A 69 3.58 10.14 -5.16
C ILE A 69 5.02 9.93 -5.66
N THR A 70 5.21 9.15 -6.71
CA THR A 70 6.56 8.88 -7.26
C THR A 70 7.20 10.11 -7.92
N LYS A 71 6.39 11.04 -8.44
CA LYS A 71 6.87 12.28 -9.04
C LYS A 71 7.23 13.35 -8.00
N ARG A 72 6.43 13.50 -6.95
CA ARG A 72 6.48 14.65 -6.04
C ARG A 72 7.06 14.36 -4.68
N THR A 73 7.24 13.11 -4.33
CA THR A 73 7.74 12.70 -3.01
C THR A 73 8.90 11.73 -3.12
N LYS A 74 9.59 11.50 -2.01
CA LYS A 74 10.63 10.48 -1.86
C LYS A 74 10.13 9.24 -1.13
N VAL A 75 8.82 9.11 -0.95
CA VAL A 75 8.23 7.96 -0.27
C VAL A 75 8.45 6.71 -1.11
N PRO A 76 9.13 5.68 -0.58
CA PRO A 76 9.39 4.45 -1.31
C PRO A 76 8.11 3.66 -1.56
N VAL A 77 8.01 3.05 -2.72
CA VAL A 77 6.90 2.19 -3.14
C VAL A 77 7.42 0.76 -3.24
N TYR A 78 6.69 -0.18 -2.66
CA TYR A 78 6.99 -1.61 -2.66
C TYR A 78 5.88 -2.36 -3.38
N ALA A 79 6.26 -3.30 -4.24
CA ALA A 79 5.31 -4.15 -4.97
C ALA A 79 5.94 -5.49 -5.34
N SER A 80 5.10 -6.49 -5.64
CA SER A 80 5.54 -7.72 -6.25
C SER A 80 6.15 -7.46 -7.64
N TYR A 81 6.92 -8.41 -8.16
CA TYR A 81 7.55 -8.27 -9.48
C TYR A 81 6.51 -8.06 -10.58
N GLY A 82 5.49 -8.90 -10.64
CA GLY A 82 4.43 -8.80 -11.65
C GLY A 82 3.66 -7.49 -11.57
N THR A 83 3.32 -7.03 -10.36
CA THR A 83 2.70 -5.72 -10.15
C THR A 83 3.62 -4.59 -10.61
N SER A 84 4.91 -4.63 -10.24
CA SER A 84 5.90 -3.61 -10.64
C SER A 84 6.00 -3.47 -12.16
N GLU A 85 6.08 -4.60 -12.90
CA GLU A 85 6.09 -4.57 -14.36
C GLU A 85 4.86 -3.87 -14.94
N ARG A 86 3.68 -4.18 -14.40
CA ARG A 86 2.42 -3.56 -14.84
C ARG A 86 2.35 -2.08 -14.51
N LEU A 87 2.86 -1.65 -13.34
CA LEU A 87 2.90 -0.23 -12.97
C LEU A 87 3.66 0.61 -14.01
N PHE A 88 4.79 0.12 -14.48
CA PHE A 88 5.56 0.81 -15.54
C PHE A 88 4.90 0.68 -16.92
N LYS A 89 4.47 -0.50 -17.30
CA LYS A 89 3.86 -0.76 -18.61
C LYS A 89 2.60 0.07 -18.83
N ASP A 90 1.77 0.23 -17.79
CA ASP A 90 0.51 0.96 -17.86
C ASP A 90 0.66 2.44 -17.49
N ASN A 91 1.90 2.94 -17.33
CA ASN A 91 2.23 4.32 -16.96
C ASN A 91 1.56 4.80 -15.67
N LEU A 92 1.42 3.93 -14.68
CA LEU A 92 0.82 4.23 -13.38
C LEU A 92 1.82 4.87 -12.40
N VAL A 93 3.11 4.82 -12.71
CA VAL A 93 4.20 5.46 -11.98
C VAL A 93 5.09 6.24 -12.94
N GLU A 94 5.89 7.17 -12.40
CA GLU A 94 6.93 7.85 -13.19
C GLU A 94 7.94 6.83 -13.73
N GLN A 95 8.36 6.99 -14.99
CA GLN A 95 9.30 6.07 -15.64
C GLN A 95 10.69 6.02 -14.97
N SER A 96 11.06 7.10 -14.27
CA SER A 96 12.29 7.18 -13.47
C SER A 96 12.12 6.66 -12.03
N ALA A 97 10.92 6.26 -11.64
CA ALA A 97 10.64 5.76 -10.30
C ALA A 97 11.37 4.43 -10.03
N VAL A 98 11.73 4.22 -8.78
CA VAL A 98 12.23 2.93 -8.29
C VAL A 98 11.11 2.26 -7.51
N ILE A 99 10.66 1.09 -7.96
CA ILE A 99 9.72 0.26 -7.22
C ILE A 99 10.52 -0.84 -6.52
N HIS A 100 10.50 -0.83 -5.18
CA HIS A 100 11.25 -1.78 -4.38
C HIS A 100 10.58 -3.17 -4.39
N PRO A 101 11.35 -4.24 -4.51
CA PRO A 101 10.81 -5.60 -4.43
C PRO A 101 10.36 -5.95 -2.99
N LEU A 102 9.42 -6.85 -2.87
CA LEU A 102 8.91 -7.28 -1.56
C LEU A 102 9.96 -7.98 -0.69
N SER A 103 11.04 -8.49 -1.29
CA SER A 103 12.20 -9.02 -0.54
C SER A 103 12.88 -7.96 0.34
N GLU A 104 12.71 -6.68 0.02
CA GLU A 104 13.28 -5.55 0.76
C GLU A 104 12.28 -4.93 1.77
N ILE A 105 11.10 -5.50 1.93
CA ILE A 105 10.02 -4.91 2.74
C ILE A 105 10.41 -4.70 4.21
N LYS A 106 11.35 -5.48 4.72
CA LYS A 106 11.89 -5.33 6.07
C LYS A 106 12.73 -4.06 6.27
N SER A 107 13.11 -3.38 5.18
CA SER A 107 13.87 -2.12 5.24
C SER A 107 12.99 -0.88 5.44
N VAL A 108 11.67 -1.01 5.43
CA VAL A 108 10.74 0.10 5.69
C VAL A 108 10.99 0.65 7.10
N PRO A 109 11.26 1.97 7.24
CA PRO A 109 11.68 2.56 8.53
C PRO A 109 10.48 2.81 9.46
N VAL A 110 9.82 1.75 9.89
CA VAL A 110 8.66 1.78 10.80
C VAL A 110 8.86 0.78 11.95
N ASP A 111 8.28 1.06 13.10
CA ASP A 111 8.30 0.16 14.25
C ASP A 111 7.17 -0.88 14.14
N MET A 112 7.19 -1.64 13.05
CA MET A 112 6.30 -2.78 12.83
C MET A 112 6.97 -3.81 11.94
N ASP A 113 6.64 -5.08 12.13
CA ASP A 113 7.09 -6.16 11.27
C ASP A 113 6.09 -6.32 10.12
N ILE A 114 6.57 -6.16 8.89
CA ILE A 114 5.75 -6.23 7.68
C ILE A 114 6.04 -7.54 6.96
N GLY A 115 4.99 -8.28 6.64
CA GLY A 115 5.03 -9.47 5.79
C GLY A 115 4.04 -9.34 4.64
N PHE A 116 4.10 -10.28 3.72
CA PHE A 116 3.17 -10.37 2.60
C PHE A 116 2.83 -11.82 2.30
N PHE A 117 1.73 -12.02 1.57
CA PHE A 117 1.27 -13.32 1.09
C PHE A 117 0.54 -13.13 -0.25
N HIS A 118 0.55 -14.14 -1.10
CA HIS A 118 -0.15 -14.08 -2.38
C HIS A 118 -1.66 -14.21 -2.21
N THR A 119 -2.40 -13.47 -3.03
CA THR A 119 -3.87 -13.49 -3.02
C THR A 119 -4.41 -13.88 -4.39
N PRO A 120 -5.51 -14.67 -4.45
CA PRO A 120 -6.16 -15.02 -5.71
C PRO A 120 -7.00 -13.83 -6.21
N HIS A 121 -6.54 -13.19 -7.26
CA HIS A 121 -7.22 -12.07 -7.91
C HIS A 121 -6.84 -12.00 -9.38
N ASP A 122 -7.69 -11.40 -10.22
CA ASP A 122 -7.41 -11.16 -11.63
C ASP A 122 -6.45 -9.96 -11.79
N ALA A 123 -5.19 -10.21 -11.51
CA ALA A 123 -4.09 -9.27 -11.54
C ALA A 123 -2.78 -10.01 -11.84
N ALA A 124 -1.71 -9.27 -12.17
CA ALA A 124 -0.43 -9.87 -12.57
C ALA A 124 0.21 -10.70 -11.44
N GLU A 125 0.23 -10.18 -10.22
CA GLU A 125 0.78 -10.88 -9.04
C GLU A 125 0.26 -10.20 -7.76
N SER A 126 -1.01 -10.44 -7.44
CA SER A 126 -1.68 -9.81 -6.30
C SER A 126 -1.18 -10.37 -4.96
N VAL A 127 -0.98 -9.46 -4.00
CA VAL A 127 -0.54 -9.80 -2.65
C VAL A 127 -1.38 -9.08 -1.60
N GLY A 128 -1.48 -9.68 -0.42
CA GLY A 128 -1.92 -9.02 0.79
C GLY A 128 -0.74 -8.76 1.72
N TYR A 129 -0.95 -7.97 2.75
CA TYR A 129 0.09 -7.61 3.71
C TYR A 129 -0.31 -7.94 5.13
N THR A 130 0.66 -8.36 5.92
CA THR A 130 0.54 -8.48 7.36
C THR A 130 1.43 -7.45 8.03
N LEU A 131 0.89 -6.79 9.04
CA LEU A 131 1.60 -5.77 9.81
C LEU A 131 1.46 -6.13 11.29
N LYS A 132 2.59 -6.38 11.94
CA LYS A 132 2.62 -6.73 13.35
C LYS A 132 3.35 -5.63 14.12
N PHE A 133 2.67 -5.03 15.07
CA PHE A 133 3.26 -4.06 15.99
C PHE A 133 2.89 -4.42 17.42
N ARG A 134 3.91 -4.55 18.27
CA ARG A 134 3.79 -5.01 19.67
C ARG A 134 2.99 -6.32 19.74
N ASP A 135 1.80 -6.27 20.32
CA ASP A 135 0.86 -7.37 20.56
C ASP A 135 -0.33 -7.41 19.57
N CYS A 136 -0.33 -6.53 18.57
CA CYS A 136 -1.39 -6.46 17.56
C CYS A 136 -0.88 -6.86 16.18
N LYS A 137 -1.66 -7.68 15.46
CA LYS A 137 -1.41 -8.06 14.07
C LYS A 137 -2.60 -7.66 13.22
N VAL A 138 -2.31 -6.97 12.12
CA VAL A 138 -3.30 -6.59 11.11
C VAL A 138 -2.98 -7.34 9.82
N ALA A 139 -3.97 -7.92 9.19
CA ALA A 139 -3.89 -8.45 7.84
C ALA A 139 -4.77 -7.62 6.91
N CYS A 140 -4.20 -7.19 5.80
CA CYS A 140 -4.92 -6.47 4.75
C CYS A 140 -5.03 -7.38 3.51
N CYS A 141 -6.26 -7.80 3.23
CA CYS A 141 -6.60 -8.65 2.10
C CYS A 141 -7.65 -7.93 1.28
N THR A 142 -7.30 -7.45 0.09
CA THR A 142 -8.23 -6.79 -0.82
C THR A 142 -8.50 -7.68 -2.03
N ASP A 143 -9.70 -7.57 -2.58
CA ASP A 143 -10.10 -8.20 -3.83
C ASP A 143 -9.82 -9.70 -3.91
N LEU A 144 -10.14 -10.42 -2.83
CA LEU A 144 -10.02 -11.88 -2.81
C LEU A 144 -11.10 -12.52 -3.69
N GLY A 145 -10.68 -13.30 -4.69
CA GLY A 145 -11.61 -14.12 -5.47
C GLY A 145 -12.13 -15.32 -4.65
N TYR A 146 -11.28 -15.88 -3.80
CA TYR A 146 -11.61 -16.96 -2.85
C TYR A 146 -10.54 -17.04 -1.75
N VAL A 147 -10.83 -17.78 -0.69
CA VAL A 147 -9.89 -17.94 0.43
C VAL A 147 -9.00 -19.15 0.18
N THR A 148 -7.70 -18.93 0.04
CA THR A 148 -6.68 -19.98 -0.04
C THR A 148 -6.18 -20.37 1.35
N ASP A 149 -5.43 -21.47 1.45
CA ASP A 149 -4.77 -21.85 2.70
C ASP A 149 -3.76 -20.79 3.13
N GLU A 150 -3.00 -20.21 2.20
CA GLU A 150 -2.06 -19.11 2.45
C GLU A 150 -2.75 -17.87 3.05
N VAL A 151 -3.96 -17.55 2.60
CA VAL A 151 -4.76 -16.43 3.16
C VAL A 151 -5.31 -16.77 4.54
N ARG A 152 -5.63 -18.04 4.79
CA ARG A 152 -6.20 -18.50 6.07
C ARG A 152 -5.16 -18.55 7.19
N ASP A 153 -3.95 -18.96 6.88
CA ASP A 153 -2.85 -19.16 7.82
C ASP A 153 -2.13 -17.85 8.16
#